data_9e7703238a776e30b604d62f022a85eb
#
_entry.id   9e7703238a776e30b604d62f022a85eb
#
_cell.length_a   1.000
_cell.length_b   1.000
_cell.length_c   1.000
_cell.angle_alpha   90.00
_cell.angle_beta   90.00
_cell.angle_gamma   90.00
#
_symmetry.space_group_name_H-M   'P 1'
#
loop_
_entity.id
_entity.type
_entity.pdbx_description
1 polymer ?
#
loop_
_entity_poly.entity_id
_entity_poly.type
_entity_poly.pdbx_seq_one_letter_code
_entity_poly.pdbx_strand_id
1 'polypeptide(L)'
;SATSYSGPAAVRLLRASCGQLSHTNLYQPSGADCYLFENLAKLGFNQQLMLGHNGLFGDFLKELRSLGGMQSPLMDQTGLPVSLQAFDGSPVYEDLAVLNRWLKTEEASSNPRSATFYNTLPLHDGNHFPGQSKTADYKVRAQKLFDDLDNFFTELEKSGRKVMVVVVPEPGG
;
A
#
# COMPACT_ATOMS: atom_id res chain seq x y z
N SER A 1 -9.39 11.76 2.10
CA SER A 1 -9.36 11.61 3.54
C SER A 1 -9.05 12.95 4.21
N ALA A 2 -9.50 13.15 5.42
CA ALA A 2 -9.32 14.42 6.14
C ALA A 2 -8.07 14.39 7.05
N THR A 3 -6.97 13.82 6.59
CA THR A 3 -5.72 13.77 7.35
C THR A 3 -4.54 14.21 6.50
N SER A 4 -3.52 14.76 7.14
CA SER A 4 -2.28 15.20 6.49
C SER A 4 -1.16 14.14 6.55
N TYR A 5 -1.43 12.96 7.11
CA TYR A 5 -0.43 11.92 7.33
C TYR A 5 -0.91 10.55 6.85
N SER A 6 -0.01 9.78 6.27
CA SER A 6 -0.29 8.47 5.66
C SER A 6 -0.78 7.42 6.67
N GLY A 7 -0.21 7.36 7.87
CA GLY A 7 -0.65 6.42 8.91
C GLY A 7 -2.13 6.58 9.25
N PRO A 8 -2.58 7.75 9.71
CA PRO A 8 -4.00 8.00 9.97
C PRO A 8 -4.90 7.79 8.76
N ALA A 9 -4.44 8.12 7.54
CA ALA A 9 -5.21 7.89 6.32
C ALA A 9 -5.44 6.40 6.07
N ALA A 10 -4.39 5.61 6.19
CA ALA A 10 -4.46 4.15 6.04
C ALA A 10 -5.35 3.51 7.13
N VAL A 11 -5.20 3.93 8.38
CA VAL A 11 -6.05 3.44 9.49
C VAL A 11 -7.53 3.73 9.24
N ARG A 12 -7.86 4.92 8.75
CA ARG A 12 -9.24 5.27 8.37
C ARG A 12 -9.79 4.33 7.30
N LEU A 13 -9.01 4.08 6.27
CA LEU A 13 -9.39 3.16 5.20
C LEU A 13 -9.60 1.74 5.73
N LEU A 14 -8.66 1.24 6.52
CA LEU A 14 -8.69 -0.11 7.06
C LEU A 14 -9.80 -0.34 8.10
N ARG A 15 -10.31 0.71 8.72
CA ARG A 15 -11.47 0.66 9.62
C ARG A 15 -12.81 0.89 8.92
N ALA A 16 -12.81 1.08 7.61
CA ALA A 16 -14.02 1.27 6.80
C ALA A 16 -14.98 2.32 7.41
N SER A 17 -16.23 1.96 7.65
CA SER A 17 -17.21 2.88 8.26
C SER A 17 -16.84 3.35 9.67
N CYS A 18 -16.08 2.56 10.42
CA CYS A 18 -15.58 2.95 11.76
C CYS A 18 -14.37 3.88 11.69
N GLY A 19 -13.83 4.16 10.51
CA GLY A 19 -12.71 5.08 10.31
C GLY A 19 -13.08 6.56 10.36
N GLN A 20 -14.37 6.89 10.44
CA GLN A 20 -14.89 8.26 10.54
C GLN A 20 -14.84 8.77 11.98
N LEU A 21 -13.63 8.85 12.53
CA LEU A 21 -13.37 9.28 13.90
C LEU A 21 -12.54 10.57 13.93
N SER A 22 -12.53 11.24 15.08
CA SER A 22 -11.55 12.31 15.34
C SER A 22 -10.14 11.75 15.26
N HIS A 23 -9.16 12.59 14.96
CA HIS A 23 -7.76 12.17 14.86
C HIS A 23 -7.29 11.45 16.13
N THR A 24 -7.60 11.99 17.30
CA THR A 24 -7.24 11.42 18.59
C THR A 24 -7.82 10.01 18.80
N ASN A 25 -9.05 9.78 18.37
CA ASN A 25 -9.73 8.50 18.56
C ASN A 25 -9.24 7.40 17.61
N LEU A 26 -8.54 7.75 16.53
CA LEU A 26 -7.93 6.76 15.65
C LEU A 26 -6.85 5.92 16.34
N TYR A 27 -6.20 6.46 17.35
CA TYR A 27 -5.15 5.77 18.11
C TYR A 27 -5.70 4.86 19.23
N GLN A 28 -7.02 4.78 19.36
CA GLN A 28 -7.68 3.85 20.25
C GLN A 28 -8.15 2.60 19.49
N PRO A 29 -8.22 1.43 20.13
CA PRO A 29 -8.81 0.25 19.50
C PRO A 29 -10.25 0.49 19.06
N SER A 30 -10.65 -0.12 17.96
CA SER A 30 -12.04 -0.15 17.49
C SER A 30 -12.72 -1.48 17.84
N GLY A 31 -14.04 -1.54 17.67
CA GLY A 31 -14.78 -2.79 17.81
C GLY A 31 -14.29 -3.87 16.82
N ALA A 32 -14.46 -5.13 17.19
CA ALA A 32 -13.95 -6.26 16.41
C ALA A 32 -14.50 -6.35 14.98
N ASP A 33 -15.67 -5.77 14.73
CA ASP A 33 -16.31 -5.71 13.40
C ASP A 33 -15.86 -4.52 12.55
N CYS A 34 -15.00 -3.67 13.08
CA CYS A 34 -14.54 -2.46 12.42
C CYS A 34 -13.31 -2.66 11.52
N TYR A 35 -12.69 -3.83 11.52
CA TYR A 35 -11.46 -4.08 10.75
C TYR A 35 -11.78 -4.76 9.42
N LEU A 36 -11.67 -4.00 8.32
CA LEU A 36 -12.07 -4.42 6.98
C LEU A 36 -11.44 -5.75 6.57
N PHE A 37 -10.13 -5.88 6.72
CA PHE A 37 -9.42 -7.09 6.26
C PHE A 37 -9.69 -8.31 7.16
N GLU A 38 -9.93 -8.12 8.44
CA GLU A 38 -10.40 -9.20 9.32
C GLU A 38 -11.79 -9.66 8.92
N ASN A 39 -12.67 -8.74 8.55
CA ASN A 39 -14.01 -9.08 8.07
C ASN A 39 -13.95 -9.84 6.73
N LEU A 40 -13.07 -9.43 5.82
CA LEU A 40 -12.85 -10.15 4.57
C LEU A 40 -12.26 -11.54 4.82
N ALA A 41 -11.36 -11.69 5.78
CA ALA A 41 -10.81 -13.00 6.17
C ALA A 41 -11.90 -13.95 6.70
N LYS A 42 -12.85 -13.44 7.49
CA LYS A 42 -14.04 -14.21 7.94
C LYS A 42 -14.92 -14.68 6.78
N LEU A 43 -14.90 -13.99 5.65
CA LEU A 43 -15.60 -14.36 4.42
C LEU A 43 -14.77 -15.28 3.51
N GLY A 44 -13.63 -15.75 3.96
CA GLY A 44 -12.77 -16.69 3.24
C GLY A 44 -11.75 -16.04 2.31
N PHE A 45 -11.54 -14.73 2.39
CA PHE A 45 -10.48 -14.07 1.65
C PHE A 45 -9.13 -14.23 2.33
N ASN A 46 -8.11 -14.59 1.58
CA ASN A 46 -6.72 -14.57 2.06
C ASN A 46 -6.25 -13.11 2.17
N GLN A 47 -5.93 -12.69 3.38
CA GLN A 47 -5.46 -11.35 3.68
C GLN A 47 -4.00 -11.19 3.23
N GLN A 48 -3.70 -10.12 2.49
CA GLN A 48 -2.34 -9.86 1.98
C GLN A 48 -1.96 -8.40 2.20
N LEU A 49 -0.68 -8.18 2.48
CA LEU A 49 -0.09 -6.85 2.68
C LEU A 49 1.16 -6.70 1.83
N MET A 50 1.19 -5.67 1.00
CA MET A 50 2.39 -5.26 0.27
C MET A 50 2.57 -3.75 0.31
N LEU A 51 3.82 -3.31 0.31
CA LEU A 51 4.20 -1.90 0.35
C LEU A 51 5.23 -1.62 -0.74
N GLY A 52 5.17 -0.43 -1.31
CA GLY A 52 6.21 0.12 -2.19
C GLY A 52 7.41 0.70 -1.42
N HIS A 53 7.49 0.46 -0.12
CA HIS A 53 8.53 0.94 0.81
C HIS A 53 8.66 -0.04 1.98
N ASN A 54 9.62 0.20 2.88
CA ASN A 54 9.87 -0.72 4.00
C ASN A 54 8.86 -0.59 5.17
N GLY A 55 8.00 0.43 5.17
CA GLY A 55 6.99 0.65 6.21
C GLY A 55 7.53 1.17 7.55
N LEU A 56 8.80 1.51 7.65
CA LEU A 56 9.43 1.93 8.91
C LEU A 56 9.18 3.40 9.23
N PHE A 57 9.08 4.26 8.22
CA PHE A 57 8.87 5.67 8.44
C PHE A 57 7.55 5.94 9.17
N GLY A 58 7.60 6.75 10.23
CA GLY A 58 6.43 7.10 11.03
C GLY A 58 5.71 5.89 11.66
N ASP A 59 6.42 4.79 11.88
CA ASP A 59 5.83 3.54 12.39
C ASP A 59 4.69 2.98 11.51
N PHE A 60 4.68 3.28 10.21
CA PHE A 60 3.57 2.98 9.31
C PHE A 60 3.13 1.52 9.36
N LEU A 61 4.05 0.57 9.20
CA LEU A 61 3.73 -0.86 9.25
C LEU A 61 3.17 -1.28 10.62
N LYS A 62 3.72 -0.72 11.70
CA LYS A 62 3.24 -0.96 13.06
C LYS A 62 1.82 -0.44 13.25
N GLU A 63 1.50 0.74 12.72
CA GLU A 63 0.15 1.31 12.76
C GLU A 63 -0.85 0.48 11.95
N LEU A 64 -0.47 0.01 10.76
CA LEU A 64 -1.32 -0.90 9.98
C LEU A 64 -1.71 -2.15 10.77
N ARG A 65 -0.78 -2.70 11.56
CA ARG A 65 -1.01 -3.90 12.36
C ARG A 65 -1.83 -3.60 13.60
N SER A 66 -1.37 -2.66 14.42
CA SER A 66 -1.97 -2.39 15.74
C SER A 66 -3.28 -1.61 15.67
N LEU A 67 -3.44 -0.73 14.69
CA LEU A 67 -4.60 0.15 14.54
C LEU A 67 -5.48 -0.22 13.36
N GLY A 68 -4.92 -0.80 12.31
CA GLY A 68 -5.62 -1.17 11.08
C GLY A 68 -6.07 -2.63 11.01
N GLY A 69 -5.64 -3.48 11.94
CA GLY A 69 -6.00 -4.91 11.94
C GLY A 69 -5.33 -5.74 10.84
N MET A 70 -4.24 -5.24 10.25
CA MET A 70 -3.49 -5.96 9.22
C MET A 70 -2.52 -6.95 9.86
N GLN A 71 -2.89 -8.23 9.94
CA GLN A 71 -2.08 -9.27 10.59
C GLN A 71 -1.23 -10.09 9.62
N SER A 72 -1.51 -10.03 8.31
CA SER A 72 -0.74 -10.78 7.32
C SER A 72 0.73 -10.34 7.27
N PRO A 73 1.66 -11.24 6.97
CA PRO A 73 3.06 -10.86 6.74
C PRO A 73 3.17 -9.86 5.60
N LEU A 74 4.12 -8.93 5.72
CA LEU A 74 4.51 -8.09 4.60
C LEU A 74 5.09 -8.96 3.48
N MET A 75 4.62 -8.78 2.24
CA MET A 75 5.19 -9.45 1.08
C MET A 75 6.70 -9.21 1.02
N ASP A 76 7.46 -10.27 0.77
CA ASP A 76 8.92 -10.21 0.69
C ASP A 76 9.39 -9.15 -0.31
N GLN A 77 10.29 -8.28 0.13
CA GLN A 77 10.85 -7.17 -0.65
C GLN A 77 12.28 -7.45 -1.14
N THR A 78 12.82 -8.62 -0.86
CA THR A 78 14.17 -9.00 -1.25
C THR A 78 14.34 -8.92 -2.77
N GLY A 79 15.35 -8.19 -3.22
CA GLY A 79 15.68 -8.05 -4.65
C GLY A 79 14.75 -7.14 -5.44
N LEU A 80 13.78 -6.46 -4.82
CA LEU A 80 12.99 -5.45 -5.52
C LEU A 80 13.86 -4.26 -5.96
N PRO A 81 13.74 -3.80 -7.20
CA PRO A 81 14.46 -2.63 -7.65
C PRO A 81 14.00 -1.37 -6.93
N VAL A 82 14.96 -0.51 -6.58
CA VAL A 82 14.72 0.80 -5.95
C VAL A 82 14.61 1.85 -7.04
N SER A 83 13.46 2.51 -7.13
CA SER A 83 13.23 3.59 -8.10
C SER A 83 13.59 4.96 -7.54
N LEU A 84 13.34 5.18 -6.25
CA LEU A 84 13.58 6.42 -5.54
C LEU A 84 14.10 6.12 -4.13
N GLN A 85 14.63 7.16 -3.49
CA GLN A 85 14.92 7.17 -2.06
C GLN A 85 14.06 8.24 -1.39
N ALA A 86 13.49 7.92 -0.24
CA ALA A 86 12.79 8.90 0.59
C ALA A 86 13.80 9.86 1.24
N PHE A 87 13.30 10.93 1.83
CA PHE A 87 14.17 11.96 2.45
C PHE A 87 15.06 11.42 3.59
N ASP A 88 14.67 10.32 4.22
CA ASP A 88 15.46 9.62 5.25
C ASP A 88 16.41 8.57 4.67
N GLY A 89 16.50 8.47 3.34
CA GLY A 89 17.35 7.51 2.63
C GLY A 89 16.72 6.11 2.49
N SER A 90 15.54 5.88 3.01
CA SER A 90 14.86 4.58 2.87
C SER A 90 14.45 4.32 1.42
N PRO A 91 14.41 3.04 0.99
CA PRO A 91 14.09 2.70 -0.39
C PRO A 91 12.61 2.90 -0.71
N VAL A 92 12.35 3.44 -1.90
CA VAL A 92 11.04 3.40 -2.54
C VAL A 92 11.17 2.48 -3.74
N TYR A 93 10.46 1.35 -3.68
CA TYR A 93 10.57 0.31 -4.68
C TYR A 93 9.77 0.66 -5.94
N GLU A 94 10.18 0.10 -7.07
CA GLU A 94 9.46 0.22 -8.32
C GLU A 94 8.09 -0.43 -8.22
N ASP A 95 7.03 0.33 -8.42
CA ASP A 95 5.65 -0.14 -8.25
C ASP A 95 5.32 -1.32 -9.16
N LEU A 96 5.73 -1.27 -10.42
CA LEU A 96 5.49 -2.38 -11.34
C LEU A 96 6.15 -3.69 -10.86
N ALA A 97 7.35 -3.62 -10.29
CA ALA A 97 8.04 -4.79 -9.77
C ALA A 97 7.33 -5.38 -8.54
N VAL A 98 6.86 -4.52 -7.64
CA VAL A 98 6.07 -4.96 -6.46
C VAL A 98 4.79 -5.65 -6.92
N LEU A 99 4.03 -5.00 -7.79
CA LEU A 99 2.74 -5.49 -8.28
C LEU A 99 2.88 -6.77 -9.11
N ASN A 100 3.92 -6.89 -9.92
CA ASN A 100 4.18 -8.10 -10.69
C ASN A 100 4.60 -9.28 -9.81
N ARG A 101 5.34 -9.03 -8.73
CA ARG A 101 5.66 -10.07 -7.75
C ARG A 101 4.40 -10.60 -7.08
N TRP A 102 3.50 -9.71 -6.70
CA TRP A 102 2.20 -10.08 -6.17
C TRP A 102 1.40 -10.93 -7.18
N LEU A 103 1.32 -10.51 -8.44
CA LEU A 103 0.57 -11.23 -9.47
C LEU A 103 1.12 -12.66 -9.67
N LYS A 104 2.43 -12.83 -9.70
CA LYS A 104 3.06 -14.16 -9.77
C LYS A 104 2.70 -15.03 -8.57
N THR A 105 2.67 -14.45 -7.38
CA THR A 105 2.26 -15.17 -6.17
C THR A 105 0.79 -15.59 -6.25
N GLU A 106 -0.07 -14.73 -6.76
CA GLU A 106 -1.49 -15.05 -6.98
C GLU A 106 -1.69 -16.16 -8.02
N GLU A 107 -0.95 -16.13 -9.13
CA GLU A 107 -1.01 -17.15 -10.17
C GLU A 107 -0.56 -18.54 -9.65
N ALA A 108 0.37 -18.58 -8.72
CA ALA A 108 0.85 -19.81 -8.07
C ALA A 108 -0.03 -20.27 -6.90
N SER A 109 -0.95 -19.44 -6.43
CA SER A 109 -1.80 -19.74 -5.28
C SER A 109 -3.00 -20.60 -5.69
N SER A 110 -3.34 -21.57 -4.85
CA SER A 110 -4.58 -22.36 -4.96
C SER A 110 -5.79 -21.66 -4.34
N ASN A 111 -5.60 -20.56 -3.58
CA ASN A 111 -6.70 -19.82 -2.96
C ASN A 111 -7.38 -18.92 -4.01
N PRO A 112 -8.68 -19.13 -4.31
CA PRO A 112 -9.39 -18.35 -5.33
C PRO A 112 -9.74 -16.94 -4.88
N ARG A 113 -9.60 -16.62 -3.58
CA ARG A 113 -10.03 -15.34 -2.99
C ARG A 113 -8.87 -14.72 -2.23
N SER A 114 -8.49 -13.51 -2.62
CA SER A 114 -7.52 -12.70 -1.90
C SER A 114 -8.02 -11.28 -1.72
N ALA A 115 -7.64 -10.66 -0.62
CA ALA A 115 -7.85 -9.25 -0.32
C ALA A 115 -6.49 -8.64 0.00
N THR A 116 -6.06 -7.70 -0.83
CA THR A 116 -4.70 -7.15 -0.77
C THR A 116 -4.74 -5.66 -0.49
N PHE A 117 -3.99 -5.26 0.51
CA PHE A 117 -3.68 -3.84 0.75
C PHE A 117 -2.31 -3.52 0.16
N TYR A 118 -2.25 -2.46 -0.64
CA TYR A 118 -1.02 -1.92 -1.20
C TYR A 118 -0.93 -0.43 -0.94
N ASN A 119 0.18 0.01 -0.38
CA ASN A 119 0.52 1.43 -0.26
C ASN A 119 1.77 1.74 -1.06
N THR A 120 1.68 2.74 -1.92
CA THR A 120 2.77 3.22 -2.77
C THR A 120 3.24 4.59 -2.31
N LEU A 121 4.51 4.94 -2.55
CA LEU A 121 5.14 6.14 -1.99
C LEU A 121 5.82 7.07 -3.02
N PRO A 122 5.77 6.84 -4.35
CA PRO A 122 6.57 7.64 -5.29
C PRO A 122 6.20 9.12 -5.33
N LEU A 123 4.98 9.49 -4.93
CA LEU A 123 4.52 10.87 -4.97
C LEU A 123 4.77 11.65 -3.67
N HIS A 124 5.33 11.00 -2.64
CA HIS A 124 5.64 11.67 -1.38
C HIS A 124 6.73 12.74 -1.58
N ASP A 125 6.58 13.86 -0.86
CA ASP A 125 7.56 14.93 -0.90
C ASP A 125 8.94 14.49 -0.39
N GLY A 126 10.00 15.10 -0.93
CA GLY A 126 11.36 14.78 -0.55
C GLY A 126 11.94 13.54 -1.22
N ASN A 127 11.14 12.78 -1.96
CA ASN A 127 11.67 11.65 -2.73
C ASN A 127 12.65 12.12 -3.82
N HIS A 128 13.78 11.47 -3.93
CA HIS A 128 14.83 11.80 -4.89
C HIS A 128 15.33 10.53 -5.59
N PHE A 129 15.98 10.70 -6.73
CA PHE A 129 16.62 9.58 -7.41
C PHE A 129 17.85 9.11 -6.62
N PRO A 130 18.15 7.80 -6.64
CA PRO A 130 19.31 7.26 -5.94
C PRO A 130 20.60 8.00 -6.30
N GLY A 131 21.37 8.39 -5.29
CA GLY A 131 22.62 9.15 -5.47
C GLY A 131 22.43 10.64 -5.72
N GLN A 132 21.22 11.16 -5.75
CA GLN A 132 20.92 12.58 -5.89
C GLN A 132 20.35 13.14 -4.56
N SER A 133 20.63 14.40 -4.28
CA SER A 133 20.10 15.10 -3.09
C SER A 133 18.87 15.96 -3.40
N LYS A 134 18.66 16.31 -4.67
CA LYS A 134 17.55 17.13 -5.10
C LYS A 134 16.29 16.28 -5.22
N THR A 135 15.18 16.79 -4.68
CA THR A 135 13.85 16.17 -4.88
C THR A 135 13.56 15.97 -6.37
N ALA A 136 13.15 14.77 -6.72
CA ALA A 136 12.79 14.42 -8.08
C ALA A 136 11.52 15.16 -8.52
N ASP A 137 11.45 15.55 -9.79
CA ASP A 137 10.30 16.26 -10.33
C ASP A 137 9.00 15.47 -10.14
N TYR A 138 7.98 16.15 -9.62
CA TYR A 138 6.68 15.52 -9.32
C TYR A 138 6.02 14.92 -10.56
N LYS A 139 6.04 15.64 -11.68
CA LYS A 139 5.41 15.18 -12.93
C LYS A 139 6.09 13.93 -13.46
N VAL A 140 7.42 13.86 -13.37
CA VAL A 140 8.18 12.67 -13.77
C VAL A 140 7.79 11.46 -12.90
N ARG A 141 7.69 11.65 -11.59
CA ARG A 141 7.29 10.59 -10.65
C ARG A 141 5.84 10.15 -10.88
N ALA A 142 4.94 11.10 -11.11
CA ALA A 142 3.54 10.81 -11.38
C ALA A 142 3.37 10.06 -12.69
N GLN A 143 4.06 10.47 -13.76
CA GLN A 143 4.02 9.77 -15.03
C GLN A 143 4.52 8.34 -14.90
N LYS A 144 5.63 8.13 -14.19
CA LYS A 144 6.16 6.78 -13.93
C LYS A 144 5.15 5.90 -13.19
N LEU A 145 4.50 6.45 -12.16
CA LEU A 145 3.47 5.71 -11.40
C LEU A 145 2.31 5.30 -12.31
N PHE A 146 1.81 6.21 -13.13
CA PHE A 146 0.70 5.91 -14.05
C PHE A 146 1.11 4.91 -15.12
N ASP A 147 2.31 5.00 -15.65
CA ASP A 147 2.84 4.02 -16.61
C ASP A 147 2.98 2.63 -15.97
N ASP A 148 3.47 2.56 -14.74
CA ASP A 148 3.58 1.31 -13.98
C ASP A 148 2.20 0.68 -13.71
N LEU A 149 1.21 1.50 -13.34
CA LEU A 149 -0.16 1.03 -13.12
C LEU A 149 -0.81 0.56 -14.42
N ASP A 150 -0.63 1.28 -15.51
CA ASP A 150 -1.16 0.90 -16.83
C ASP A 150 -0.58 -0.44 -17.29
N ASN A 151 0.72 -0.60 -17.19
CA ASN A 151 1.39 -1.87 -17.49
C ASN A 151 0.90 -3.01 -16.59
N PHE A 152 0.75 -2.75 -15.30
CA PHE A 152 0.23 -3.74 -14.37
C PHE A 152 -1.22 -4.14 -14.68
N PHE A 153 -2.10 -3.19 -14.97
CA PHE A 153 -3.49 -3.49 -15.31
C PHE A 153 -3.58 -4.29 -16.62
N THR A 154 -2.70 -4.04 -17.58
CA THR A 154 -2.59 -4.85 -18.79
C THR A 154 -2.24 -6.30 -18.47
N GLU A 155 -1.25 -6.54 -17.61
CA GLU A 155 -0.89 -7.89 -17.17
C GLU A 155 -1.98 -8.57 -16.34
N LEU A 156 -2.66 -7.80 -15.50
CA LEU A 156 -3.77 -8.28 -14.70
C LEU A 156 -4.94 -8.73 -15.58
N GLU A 157 -5.27 -7.97 -16.62
CA GLU A 157 -6.30 -8.31 -17.60
C GLU A 157 -5.94 -9.59 -18.35
N LYS A 158 -4.68 -9.71 -18.81
CA LYS A 158 -4.17 -10.94 -19.48
C LYS A 158 -4.25 -12.17 -18.57
N SER A 159 -4.14 -12.02 -17.26
CA SER A 159 -4.23 -13.14 -16.31
C SER A 159 -5.62 -13.77 -16.26
N GLY A 160 -6.65 -13.11 -16.75
CA GLY A 160 -8.04 -13.56 -16.72
C GLY A 160 -8.67 -13.58 -15.32
N ARG A 161 -7.97 -13.10 -14.29
CA ARG A 161 -8.49 -13.06 -12.91
C ARG A 161 -9.59 -12.00 -12.77
N LYS A 162 -10.62 -12.33 -12.02
CA LYS A 162 -11.66 -11.37 -11.64
C LYS A 162 -11.18 -10.58 -10.44
N VAL A 163 -10.76 -9.34 -10.66
CA VAL A 163 -10.21 -8.46 -9.62
C VAL A 163 -10.98 -7.16 -9.59
N MET A 164 -11.34 -6.72 -8.40
CA MET A 164 -11.79 -5.36 -8.16
C MET A 164 -10.60 -4.56 -7.61
N VAL A 165 -10.26 -3.48 -8.30
CA VAL A 165 -9.21 -2.56 -7.88
C VAL A 165 -9.84 -1.28 -7.37
N VAL A 166 -9.46 -0.87 -6.15
CA VAL A 166 -9.90 0.39 -5.55
C VAL A 166 -8.67 1.26 -5.35
N VAL A 167 -8.63 2.39 -6.02
CA VAL A 167 -7.56 3.39 -5.88
C VAL A 167 -8.04 4.49 -4.96
N VAL A 168 -7.32 4.67 -3.86
CA VAL A 168 -7.64 5.70 -2.86
C VAL A 168 -6.48 6.68 -2.80
N PRO A 169 -6.65 7.93 -3.26
CA PRO A 169 -5.61 8.92 -3.11
C PRO A 169 -5.44 9.29 -1.64
N GLU A 170 -4.21 9.25 -1.15
CA GLU A 170 -3.88 9.89 0.11
C GLU A 170 -3.85 11.42 -0.07
N PRO A 171 -4.30 12.20 0.91
CA PRO A 171 -4.03 13.62 0.91
C PRO A 171 -2.55 13.80 1.17
N GLY A 172 -1.84 14.23 0.19
CA GLY A 172 -0.42 14.46 0.33
C GLY A 172 0.01 15.58 -0.57
N GLY A 173 0.87 16.40 -0.06
CA GLY A 173 1.71 17.31 -0.78
C GLY A 173 1.00 18.45 -1.48
#